data_a83e8a161454043e8cd3f5e4590b904e
#
_entry.id   a83e8a161454043e8cd3f5e4590b904e
#
_cell.length_a   1.000
_cell.length_b   1.000
_cell.length_c   1.000
_cell.angle_alpha   90.00
_cell.angle_beta   90.00
_cell.angle_gamma   90.00
#
_symmetry.space_group_name_H-M   'P 1'
#
loop_
_entity.id
_entity.type
_entity.pdbx_description
1 polymer ?
#
loop_
_entity_poly.entity_id
_entity_poly.type
_entity_poly.pdbx_seq_one_letter_code
_entity_poly.pdbx_strand_id
1 'polypeptide(L)'
;YKMGLPIQAFIASCNENHPVADYLRTGEYNPVASVETISNAMDVGSPSNFIRMRLLAGEEWSQVRGIVKGYFTDDQKTQEIMVDVYSRTGYVMCPHTAVGYDGLQQYKAEYPGDVTGIVLSTAHYAKFLPTVEGTLGISVSVPARLAELLHKTKKSIPMGTDFSAFKAYLLQ
;
A
#
# COMPACT_ATOMS: atom_id res chain seq x y z
N TYR A 1 14.41 -7.17 -11.54
CA TYR A 1 15.25 -6.14 -12.12
C TYR A 1 16.73 -6.52 -12.04
N LYS A 2 17.31 -6.65 -10.85
CA LYS A 2 18.73 -7.03 -10.66
C LYS A 2 19.10 -8.39 -11.29
N MET A 3 18.14 -9.25 -11.53
CA MET A 3 18.30 -10.53 -12.24
C MET A 3 18.11 -10.42 -13.76
N GLY A 4 17.96 -9.22 -14.31
CA GLY A 4 17.81 -8.99 -15.74
C GLY A 4 16.39 -8.97 -16.27
N LEU A 5 15.35 -8.95 -15.42
CA LEU A 5 14.00 -8.72 -15.90
C LEU A 5 13.87 -7.32 -16.50
N PRO A 6 13.19 -7.17 -17.65
CA PRO A 6 13.04 -5.89 -18.36
C PRO A 6 12.00 -4.98 -17.66
N ILE A 7 12.27 -4.62 -16.41
CA ILE A 7 11.43 -3.70 -15.64
C ILE A 7 11.85 -2.28 -15.96
N GLN A 8 10.92 -1.49 -16.50
CA GLN A 8 11.14 -0.11 -16.88
C GLN A 8 11.14 0.82 -15.67
N ALA A 9 10.21 0.64 -14.75
CA ALA A 9 10.10 1.43 -13.53
C ALA A 9 9.37 0.65 -12.41
N PHE A 10 9.65 1.01 -11.18
CA PHE A 10 8.84 0.66 -10.01
C PHE A 10 7.99 1.86 -9.61
N ILE A 11 6.78 1.61 -9.14
CA ILE A 11 5.86 2.64 -8.70
C ILE A 11 5.64 2.47 -7.19
N ALA A 12 6.07 3.46 -6.41
CA ALA A 12 5.78 3.57 -4.99
C ALA A 12 4.50 4.37 -4.81
N SER A 13 3.36 3.67 -4.71
CA SER A 13 2.06 4.28 -4.47
C SER A 13 1.81 4.38 -2.98
N CYS A 14 1.56 5.58 -2.49
CA CYS A 14 1.30 5.90 -1.08
C CYS A 14 -0.15 6.34 -0.89
N ASN A 15 -0.69 6.14 0.31
CA ASN A 15 -1.90 6.81 0.77
C ASN A 15 -1.56 8.22 1.28
N GLU A 16 -2.39 8.82 2.13
CA GLU A 16 -2.11 10.12 2.77
C GLU A 16 -0.77 10.16 3.53
N ASN A 17 -0.22 9.00 3.85
CA ASN A 17 1.10 8.86 4.44
C ASN A 17 2.14 8.71 3.32
N HIS A 18 2.58 9.83 2.72
CA HIS A 18 3.36 9.83 1.48
C HIS A 18 4.80 10.40 1.55
N PRO A 19 5.56 10.27 2.67
CA PRO A 19 6.92 10.83 2.74
C PRO A 19 7.88 10.22 1.71
N VAL A 20 7.62 8.98 1.25
CA VAL A 20 8.42 8.34 0.20
C VAL A 20 8.11 8.95 -1.16
N ALA A 21 6.84 9.20 -1.49
CA ALA A 21 6.48 9.86 -2.74
C ALA A 21 7.04 11.29 -2.79
N ASP A 22 6.99 12.02 -1.67
CA ASP A 22 7.61 13.35 -1.57
C ASP A 22 9.12 13.31 -1.77
N TYR A 23 9.81 12.38 -1.11
CA TYR A 23 11.24 12.18 -1.34
C TYR A 23 11.56 11.92 -2.82
N LEU A 24 10.82 11.07 -3.47
CA LEU A 24 11.04 10.76 -4.89
C LEU A 24 10.84 11.98 -5.79
N ARG A 25 9.98 12.90 -5.40
CA ARG A 25 9.71 14.15 -6.11
C ARG A 25 10.75 15.24 -5.80
N THR A 26 11.12 15.43 -4.53
CA THR A 26 11.88 16.59 -4.05
C THR A 26 13.35 16.31 -3.71
N GLY A 27 13.68 15.06 -3.37
CA GLY A 27 14.98 14.67 -2.83
C GLY A 27 15.06 14.77 -1.30
N GLU A 28 14.04 15.32 -0.64
CA GLU A 28 14.03 15.49 0.81
C GLU A 28 13.12 14.45 1.47
N TYR A 29 13.65 13.70 2.42
CA TYR A 29 12.89 12.70 3.17
C TYR A 29 12.50 13.27 4.54
N ASN A 30 11.24 13.60 4.69
CA ASN A 30 10.68 14.20 5.90
C ASN A 30 9.61 13.26 6.49
N PRO A 31 9.99 12.33 7.41
CA PRO A 31 9.02 11.49 8.10
C PRO A 31 8.06 12.34 8.94
N VAL A 32 6.80 11.94 8.96
CA VAL A 32 5.72 12.62 9.69
C VAL A 32 4.99 11.64 10.62
N ALA A 33 4.17 12.18 11.51
CA ALA A 33 3.24 11.34 12.26
C ALA A 33 2.25 10.68 11.30
N SER A 34 1.91 9.41 11.55
CA SER A 34 0.96 8.67 10.72
C SER A 34 -0.44 9.27 10.83
N VAL A 35 -1.13 9.36 9.71
CA VAL A 35 -2.53 9.77 9.58
C VAL A 35 -3.35 8.51 9.28
N GLU A 36 -4.50 8.38 9.95
CA GLU A 36 -5.42 7.27 9.71
C GLU A 36 -6.13 7.42 8.37
N THR A 37 -6.18 6.31 7.59
CA THR A 37 -6.82 6.24 6.27
C THR A 37 -7.68 4.99 6.12
N ILE A 38 -8.46 4.92 5.04
CA ILE A 38 -9.22 3.71 4.68
C ILE A 38 -8.32 2.54 4.24
N SER A 39 -7.07 2.82 3.88
CA SER A 39 -6.02 1.82 3.62
C SER A 39 -5.11 1.61 4.84
N ASN A 40 -5.69 1.54 6.01
CA ASN A 40 -5.10 1.71 7.33
C ASN A 40 -3.97 0.74 7.71
N ALA A 41 -3.86 -0.41 7.08
CA ALA A 41 -2.75 -1.32 7.33
C ALA A 41 -1.38 -0.76 6.88
N MET A 42 -1.38 0.34 6.11
CA MET A 42 -0.20 1.01 5.57
C MET A 42 -0.08 2.47 6.03
N ASP A 43 -0.73 2.83 7.13
CA ASP A 43 -0.64 4.17 7.70
C ASP A 43 0.70 4.37 8.41
N VAL A 44 1.74 4.58 7.62
CA VAL A 44 3.12 4.68 8.10
C VAL A 44 3.78 5.96 7.60
N GLY A 45 3.78 6.98 8.44
CA GLY A 45 4.43 8.27 8.17
C GLY A 45 5.97 8.24 8.24
N SER A 46 6.55 7.12 8.72
CA SER A 46 8.00 6.89 8.77
C SER A 46 8.35 5.44 8.42
N PRO A 47 8.25 5.05 7.13
CA PRO A 47 8.42 3.67 6.72
C PRO A 47 9.86 3.18 6.88
N SER A 48 10.06 2.15 7.70
CA SER A 48 11.38 1.55 7.98
C SER A 48 12.04 0.91 6.77
N ASN A 49 11.28 0.57 5.73
CA ASN A 49 11.79 -0.02 4.49
C ASN A 49 12.34 1.02 3.49
N PHE A 50 12.21 2.32 3.76
CA PHE A 50 12.77 3.38 2.94
C PHE A 50 14.27 3.20 2.68
N ILE A 51 15.03 2.84 3.71
CA ILE A 51 16.47 2.58 3.58
C ILE A 51 16.77 1.44 2.59
N ARG A 52 15.91 0.40 2.56
CA ARG A 52 16.08 -0.73 1.62
C ARG A 52 15.87 -0.29 0.17
N MET A 53 14.90 0.60 -0.07
CA MET A 53 14.67 1.16 -1.40
C MET A 53 15.93 1.89 -1.89
N ARG A 54 16.55 2.72 -1.05
CA ARG A 54 17.79 3.42 -1.36
C ARG A 54 18.93 2.45 -1.65
N LEU A 55 19.17 1.47 -0.78
CA LEU A 55 20.22 0.48 -0.97
C LEU A 55 20.07 -0.34 -2.26
N LEU A 56 18.85 -0.61 -2.69
CA LEU A 56 18.58 -1.40 -3.90
C LEU A 56 18.62 -0.57 -5.19
N ALA A 57 18.10 0.64 -5.16
CA ALA A 57 17.97 1.51 -6.33
C ALA A 57 19.17 2.44 -6.54
N GLY A 58 19.93 2.72 -5.47
CA GLY A 58 21.06 3.64 -5.43
C GLY A 58 20.95 4.58 -4.22
N GLU A 59 22.08 5.01 -3.68
CA GLU A 59 22.11 5.90 -2.51
C GLU A 59 21.75 7.35 -2.87
N GLU A 60 22.16 7.77 -4.06
CA GLU A 60 21.88 9.10 -4.57
C GLU A 60 20.41 9.23 -5.03
N TRP A 61 19.77 10.34 -4.67
CA TRP A 61 18.38 10.60 -5.06
C TRP A 61 18.14 10.47 -6.56
N SER A 62 19.05 10.96 -7.39
CA SER A 62 18.94 10.88 -8.85
C SER A 62 18.88 9.43 -9.36
N GLN A 63 19.62 8.52 -8.71
CA GLN A 63 19.60 7.10 -9.03
C GLN A 63 18.27 6.46 -8.61
N VAL A 64 17.80 6.76 -7.39
CA VAL A 64 16.54 6.23 -6.88
C VAL A 64 15.37 6.67 -7.76
N ARG A 65 15.24 7.99 -8.00
CA ARG A 65 14.15 8.51 -8.85
C ARG A 65 14.25 8.09 -10.31
N GLY A 66 15.43 7.68 -10.75
CA GLY A 66 15.65 7.14 -12.10
C GLY A 66 14.81 5.89 -12.35
N ILE A 67 14.67 5.04 -11.33
CA ILE A 67 13.98 3.75 -11.46
C ILE A 67 12.70 3.65 -10.63
N VAL A 68 12.55 4.42 -9.55
CA VAL A 68 11.33 4.43 -8.71
C VAL A 68 10.59 5.74 -8.90
N LYS A 69 9.29 5.65 -9.17
CA LYS A 69 8.38 6.80 -9.30
C LYS A 69 7.43 6.80 -8.11
N GLY A 70 7.20 7.97 -7.52
CA GLY A 70 6.36 8.13 -6.33
C GLY A 70 5.07 8.85 -6.65
N TYR A 71 3.96 8.28 -6.23
CA TYR A 71 2.63 8.87 -6.33
C TYR A 71 1.88 8.68 -5.02
N PHE A 72 0.88 9.51 -4.79
CA PHE A 72 -0.02 9.34 -3.65
C PHE A 72 -1.48 9.49 -4.09
N THR A 73 -2.35 8.90 -3.29
CA THR A 73 -3.79 8.87 -3.53
C THR A 73 -4.49 9.08 -2.19
N ASP A 74 -5.36 10.08 -2.10
CA ASP A 74 -6.18 10.33 -0.93
C ASP A 74 -7.34 9.33 -0.80
N ASP A 75 -8.04 9.36 0.34
CA ASP A 75 -9.14 8.45 0.62
C ASP A 75 -10.32 8.64 -0.33
N GLN A 76 -10.65 9.88 -0.70
CA GLN A 76 -11.73 10.17 -1.63
C GLN A 76 -11.41 9.56 -3.01
N LYS A 77 -10.24 9.81 -3.53
CA LYS A 77 -9.80 9.26 -4.82
C LYS A 77 -9.72 7.74 -4.79
N THR A 78 -9.27 7.16 -3.66
CA THR A 78 -9.25 5.72 -3.45
C THR A 78 -10.66 5.11 -3.59
N GLN A 79 -11.68 5.72 -2.97
CA GLN A 79 -13.07 5.28 -3.10
C GLN A 79 -13.61 5.43 -4.53
N GLU A 80 -13.35 6.56 -5.20
CA GLU A 80 -13.73 6.77 -6.60
C GLU A 80 -13.19 5.67 -7.51
N ILE A 81 -11.93 5.28 -7.33
CA ILE A 81 -11.29 4.21 -8.10
C ILE A 81 -11.92 2.86 -7.83
N MET A 82 -12.20 2.55 -6.56
CA MET A 82 -12.87 1.30 -6.20
C MET A 82 -14.23 1.19 -6.91
N VAL A 83 -15.02 2.26 -6.91
CA VAL A 83 -16.33 2.32 -7.59
C VAL A 83 -16.17 2.22 -9.10
N ASP A 84 -15.27 3.00 -9.71
CA ASP A 84 -15.05 3.00 -11.16
C ASP A 84 -14.63 1.62 -11.68
N VAL A 85 -13.63 1.01 -11.06
CA VAL A 85 -13.15 -0.31 -11.48
C VAL A 85 -14.21 -1.38 -11.28
N TYR A 86 -14.93 -1.36 -10.15
CA TYR A 86 -16.02 -2.30 -9.92
C TYR A 86 -17.12 -2.16 -10.97
N SER A 87 -17.55 -0.93 -11.28
CA SER A 87 -18.61 -0.66 -12.25
C SER A 87 -18.28 -1.14 -13.68
N ARG A 88 -16.99 -1.02 -14.07
CA ARG A 88 -16.53 -1.41 -15.41
C ARG A 88 -16.21 -2.90 -15.56
N THR A 89 -15.76 -3.54 -14.48
CA THR A 89 -15.15 -4.88 -14.57
C THR A 89 -15.77 -5.92 -13.65
N GLY A 90 -16.56 -5.51 -12.65
CA GLY A 90 -17.03 -6.37 -11.56
C GLY A 90 -15.93 -6.78 -10.56
N TYR A 91 -14.69 -6.28 -10.71
CA TYR A 91 -13.59 -6.63 -9.83
C TYR A 91 -13.68 -5.85 -8.51
N VAL A 92 -13.80 -6.57 -7.40
CA VAL A 92 -13.78 -6.00 -6.05
C VAL A 92 -12.33 -5.90 -5.58
N MET A 93 -11.83 -4.68 -5.43
CA MET A 93 -10.47 -4.44 -4.92
C MET A 93 -10.51 -3.92 -3.47
N CYS A 94 -9.44 -4.18 -2.72
CA CYS A 94 -9.24 -3.53 -1.43
C CYS A 94 -8.67 -2.11 -1.63
N PRO A 95 -8.78 -1.22 -0.62
CA PRO A 95 -8.27 0.15 -0.72
C PRO A 95 -6.78 0.23 -1.13
N HIS A 96 -5.94 -0.65 -0.60
CA HIS A 96 -4.51 -0.69 -0.97
C HIS A 96 -4.27 -0.98 -2.45
N THR A 97 -5.08 -1.88 -3.03
CA THR A 97 -5.00 -2.18 -4.47
C THR A 97 -5.45 -0.98 -5.29
N ALA A 98 -6.46 -0.21 -4.81
CA ALA A 98 -6.91 1.00 -5.47
C ALA A 98 -5.82 2.08 -5.48
N VAL A 99 -5.13 2.30 -4.35
CA VAL A 99 -3.96 3.20 -4.28
C VAL A 99 -2.87 2.76 -5.26
N GLY A 100 -2.56 1.45 -5.31
CA GLY A 100 -1.58 0.91 -6.26
C GLY A 100 -1.99 1.09 -7.72
N TYR A 101 -3.27 0.91 -8.01
CA TYR A 101 -3.83 1.10 -9.35
C TYR A 101 -3.78 2.57 -9.78
N ASP A 102 -4.14 3.50 -8.89
CA ASP A 102 -4.06 4.94 -9.18
C ASP A 102 -2.63 5.38 -9.48
N GLY A 103 -1.66 4.96 -8.68
CA GLY A 103 -0.26 5.26 -8.96
C GLY A 103 0.19 4.78 -10.35
N LEU A 104 -0.29 3.61 -10.79
CA LEU A 104 -0.06 3.16 -12.17
C LEU A 104 -0.74 4.05 -13.21
N GLN A 105 -1.96 4.54 -12.95
CA GLN A 105 -2.65 5.46 -13.87
C GLN A 105 -1.94 6.82 -13.95
N GLN A 106 -1.50 7.36 -12.81
CA GLN A 106 -0.72 8.60 -12.77
C GLN A 106 0.60 8.43 -13.55
N TYR A 107 1.30 7.31 -13.38
CA TYR A 107 2.50 7.00 -14.14
C TYR A 107 2.23 6.96 -15.65
N LYS A 108 1.18 6.29 -16.09
CA LYS A 108 0.82 6.20 -17.52
C LYS A 108 0.44 7.56 -18.11
N ALA A 109 -0.15 8.43 -17.32
CA ALA A 109 -0.48 9.80 -17.76
C ALA A 109 0.79 10.67 -17.91
N GLU A 110 1.76 10.49 -17.00
CA GLU A 110 3.02 11.23 -17.02
C GLU A 110 3.99 10.71 -18.10
N TYR A 111 4.00 9.38 -18.30
CA TYR A 111 4.88 8.68 -19.27
C TYR A 111 4.04 7.92 -20.30
N PRO A 112 3.45 8.62 -21.28
CA PRO A 112 2.63 7.97 -22.29
C PRO A 112 3.48 7.01 -23.15
N GLY A 113 2.95 5.81 -23.40
CA GLY A 113 3.60 4.78 -24.21
C GLY A 113 2.94 3.42 -24.00
N ASP A 114 3.37 2.45 -24.79
CA ASP A 114 2.89 1.07 -24.64
C ASP A 114 3.67 0.36 -23.53
N VAL A 115 3.08 0.33 -22.33
CA VAL A 115 3.65 -0.33 -21.16
C VAL A 115 2.65 -1.29 -20.51
N THR A 116 3.13 -2.47 -20.16
CA THR A 116 2.37 -3.41 -19.33
C THR A 116 2.56 -3.04 -17.87
N GLY A 117 1.46 -2.62 -17.23
CA GLY A 117 1.45 -2.31 -15.80
C GLY A 117 1.05 -3.52 -14.96
N ILE A 118 1.79 -3.76 -13.89
CA ILE A 118 1.50 -4.81 -12.90
C ILE A 118 1.22 -4.14 -11.56
N VAL A 119 0.00 -4.31 -11.05
CA VAL A 119 -0.39 -3.85 -9.71
C VAL A 119 -0.33 -5.02 -8.74
N LEU A 120 0.39 -4.85 -7.65
CA LEU A 120 0.50 -5.87 -6.60
C LEU A 120 -0.69 -5.75 -5.64
N SER A 121 -1.64 -6.67 -5.74
CA SER A 121 -2.74 -6.79 -4.78
C SER A 121 -2.25 -7.56 -3.55
N THR A 122 -1.85 -6.83 -2.51
CA THR A 122 -1.19 -7.38 -1.33
C THR A 122 -2.13 -7.90 -0.25
N ALA A 123 -3.43 -7.62 -0.38
CA ALA A 123 -4.46 -8.07 0.57
C ALA A 123 -5.77 -8.40 -0.14
N HIS A 124 -6.49 -9.37 0.41
CA HIS A 124 -7.85 -9.67 -0.03
C HIS A 124 -8.82 -8.60 0.51
N TYR A 125 -9.79 -8.17 -0.29
CA TYR A 125 -10.79 -7.17 0.08
C TYR A 125 -11.56 -7.51 1.37
N ALA A 126 -11.75 -8.79 1.65
CA ALA A 126 -12.46 -9.25 2.86
C ALA A 126 -11.77 -8.86 4.19
N LYS A 127 -10.52 -8.38 4.15
CA LYS A 127 -9.87 -7.78 5.33
C LYS A 127 -10.39 -6.38 5.64
N PHE A 128 -11.05 -5.75 4.69
CA PHE A 128 -11.51 -4.36 4.74
C PHE A 128 -13.01 -4.27 4.43
N LEU A 129 -13.79 -5.27 4.86
CA LEU A 129 -15.23 -5.38 4.55
C LEU A 129 -16.02 -4.11 4.80
N PRO A 130 -15.94 -3.46 5.99
CA PRO A 130 -16.72 -2.26 6.25
C PRO A 130 -16.44 -1.15 5.22
N THR A 131 -15.17 -0.93 4.88
CA THR A 131 -14.76 0.06 3.89
C THR A 131 -15.22 -0.33 2.49
N VAL A 132 -15.02 -1.59 2.09
CA VAL A 132 -15.37 -2.08 0.75
C VAL A 132 -16.88 -2.05 0.52
N GLU A 133 -17.65 -2.59 1.44
CA GLU A 133 -19.12 -2.61 1.35
C GLU A 133 -19.73 -1.21 1.44
N GLY A 134 -19.20 -0.36 2.34
CA GLY A 134 -19.61 1.03 2.45
C GLY A 134 -19.32 1.86 1.20
N THR A 135 -18.18 1.64 0.56
CA THR A 135 -17.77 2.34 -0.67
C THR A 135 -18.59 1.87 -1.88
N LEU A 136 -18.77 0.55 -2.04
CA LEU A 136 -19.44 -0.01 -3.22
C LEU A 136 -20.96 -0.08 -3.09
N GLY A 137 -21.51 0.07 -1.88
CA GLY A 137 -22.94 -0.05 -1.62
C GLY A 137 -23.51 -1.46 -1.84
N ILE A 138 -22.66 -2.49 -1.72
CA ILE A 138 -23.02 -3.89 -1.95
C ILE A 138 -22.48 -4.78 -0.84
N SER A 139 -23.07 -5.95 -0.64
CA SER A 139 -22.48 -7.01 0.17
C SER A 139 -21.56 -7.86 -0.69
N VAL A 140 -20.37 -8.18 -0.18
CA VAL A 140 -19.38 -8.99 -0.89
C VAL A 140 -19.16 -10.33 -0.19
N SER A 141 -18.82 -11.35 -0.97
CA SER A 141 -18.58 -12.69 -0.44
C SER A 141 -17.28 -12.75 0.38
N VAL A 142 -17.34 -13.40 1.52
CA VAL A 142 -16.15 -13.67 2.36
C VAL A 142 -15.69 -15.10 2.11
N PRO A 143 -14.41 -15.33 1.80
CA PRO A 143 -13.88 -16.68 1.69
C PRO A 143 -14.16 -17.51 2.94
N ALA A 144 -14.56 -18.77 2.78
CA ALA A 144 -14.98 -19.63 3.89
C ALA A 144 -13.98 -19.67 5.06
N ARG A 145 -12.68 -19.76 4.76
CA ARG A 145 -11.61 -19.74 5.77
C ARG A 145 -11.57 -18.44 6.59
N LEU A 146 -11.92 -17.30 6.00
CA LEU A 146 -11.99 -16.04 6.72
C LEU A 146 -13.30 -15.93 7.50
N ALA A 147 -14.41 -16.39 6.93
CA ALA A 147 -15.70 -16.42 7.60
C ALA A 147 -15.67 -17.22 8.91
N GLU A 148 -14.97 -18.35 8.91
CA GLU A 148 -14.76 -19.17 10.11
C GLU A 148 -14.01 -18.42 11.23
N LEU A 149 -13.18 -17.43 10.88
CA LEU A 149 -12.41 -16.63 11.84
C LEU A 149 -13.25 -15.54 12.49
N LEU A 150 -14.29 -15.04 11.81
CA LEU A 150 -15.15 -13.95 12.32
C LEU A 150 -15.87 -14.32 13.63
N HIS A 151 -16.08 -15.62 13.87
CA HIS A 151 -16.73 -16.14 15.08
C HIS A 151 -15.75 -16.57 16.16
N LYS A 152 -14.43 -16.45 15.92
CA LYS A 152 -13.41 -16.85 16.89
C LYS A 152 -13.04 -15.68 17.81
N THR A 153 -12.88 -15.98 19.08
CA THR A 153 -12.39 -14.99 20.05
C THR A 153 -10.91 -14.71 19.80
N LYS A 154 -10.56 -13.43 19.66
CA LYS A 154 -9.17 -12.99 19.57
C LYS A 154 -8.42 -13.38 20.83
N LYS A 155 -7.32 -14.13 20.70
CA LYS A 155 -6.37 -14.43 21.75
C LYS A 155 -5.13 -13.57 21.55
N SER A 156 -4.90 -12.63 22.43
CA SER A 156 -3.71 -11.78 22.40
C SER A 156 -3.22 -11.52 23.81
N ILE A 157 -1.92 -11.34 23.96
CA ILE A 157 -1.28 -10.96 25.20
C ILE A 157 -0.93 -9.48 25.07
N PRO A 158 -1.58 -8.59 25.85
CA PRO A 158 -1.23 -7.17 25.87
C PRO A 158 0.21 -7.00 26.36
N MET A 159 1.01 -6.23 25.61
CA MET A 159 2.41 -6.00 25.94
C MET A 159 2.78 -4.56 25.54
N GLY A 160 3.68 -3.95 26.32
CA GLY A 160 4.27 -2.67 25.97
C GLY A 160 5.31 -2.76 24.84
N THR A 161 5.91 -1.63 24.49
CA THR A 161 6.92 -1.54 23.40
C THR A 161 8.35 -1.82 23.88
N ASP A 162 8.55 -2.19 25.15
CA ASP A 162 9.87 -2.49 25.68
C ASP A 162 10.40 -3.83 25.16
N PHE A 163 11.56 -3.79 24.52
CA PHE A 163 12.18 -4.97 23.92
C PHE A 163 12.60 -6.01 24.96
N SER A 164 13.06 -5.58 26.15
CA SER A 164 13.53 -6.50 27.19
C SER A 164 12.36 -7.30 27.76
N ALA A 165 11.20 -6.66 27.94
CA ALA A 165 9.97 -7.32 28.34
C ALA A 165 9.49 -8.35 27.29
N PHE A 166 9.53 -7.98 26.01
CA PHE A 166 9.21 -8.91 24.92
C PHE A 166 10.17 -10.10 24.87
N LYS A 167 11.48 -9.86 24.99
CA LYS A 167 12.48 -10.92 25.03
C LYS A 167 12.27 -11.87 26.22
N ALA A 168 12.01 -11.33 27.43
CA ALA A 168 11.74 -12.13 28.62
C ALA A 168 10.49 -13.00 28.45
N TYR A 169 9.44 -12.47 27.81
CA TYR A 169 8.23 -13.22 27.49
C TYR A 169 8.51 -14.40 26.54
N LEU A 170 9.35 -14.22 25.52
CA LEU A 170 9.68 -15.29 24.56
C LEU A 170 10.56 -16.39 25.13
N LEU A 171 11.25 -16.14 26.25
CA LEU A 171 12.15 -17.08 26.90
C LEU A 171 11.48 -17.85 28.04
N GLN A 172 10.20 -17.64 28.32
CA GLN A 172 9.38 -18.43 29.27
C GLN A 172 8.91 -19.73 28.62
#